data_8932e35d76c4b3654cbb74b6b97b4cdc
#
_entry.id   8932e35d76c4b3654cbb74b6b97b4cdc
#
_cell.length_a   1.000
_cell.length_b   1.000
_cell.length_c   1.000
_cell.angle_alpha   90.00
_cell.angle_beta   90.00
_cell.angle_gamma   90.00
#
_symmetry.space_group_name_H-M   'P 1'
#
loop_
_entity.id
_entity.type
_entity.pdbx_description
1 polymer ?
#
loop_
_entity_poly.entity_id
_entity_poly.type
_entity_poly.pdbx_seq_one_letter_code
_entity_poly.pdbx_strand_id
1 'polypeptide(L)' 'MRELCEVSWQKEDTEEDHVMVKEKYFLLHFGLRHEIIDRGDGTVAVANYSVAICQHYNTGQLEMFYPSQIRILGSEIKK' A
#
# COMPACT_ATOMS: atom_id res chain seq x y z
N MET A 1 -12.33 11.56 11.06
CA MET A 1 -11.13 11.02 11.72
C MET A 1 -10.32 10.18 10.76
N ARG A 2 -9.03 10.46 10.67
CA ARG A 2 -8.17 9.71 9.78
C ARG A 2 -7.09 9.01 10.59
N GLU A 3 -6.73 7.83 10.16
CA GLU A 3 -5.74 7.05 10.86
C GLU A 3 -4.40 7.22 10.19
N LEU A 4 -3.40 7.61 10.97
CA LEU A 4 -2.06 7.81 10.46
C LEU A 4 -1.36 6.48 10.36
N CYS A 5 -0.70 6.24 9.26
CA CYS A 5 0.04 5.01 9.07
C CYS A 5 1.38 5.30 8.41
N GLU A 6 2.26 4.34 8.53
CA GLU A 6 3.55 4.38 7.89
C GLU A 6 3.56 3.32 6.81
N VAL A 7 3.88 3.72 5.59
CA VAL A 7 3.97 2.80 4.48
C VAL A 7 5.45 2.63 4.15
N SER A 8 5.86 1.39 3.99
CA SER A 8 7.25 1.12 3.66
C SER A 8 7.32 0.26 2.40
N TRP A 9 8.29 0.56 1.60
CA TRP A 9 8.57 -0.22 0.41
C TRP A 9 10.06 -0.19 0.15
N GLN A 10 10.49 -1.14 -0.67
CA GLN A 10 11.90 -1.26 -0.99
C GLN A 10 12.19 -0.47 -2.25
N LYS A 11 13.12 0.45 -2.14
CA LYS A 11 13.52 1.22 -3.29
C LYS A 11 14.55 0.42 -4.07
N GLU A 12 14.31 0.33 -5.36
CA GLU A 12 15.06 -0.58 -6.20
C GLU A 12 15.91 0.21 -7.18
N ASP A 13 16.90 0.93 -6.70
CA ASP A 13 17.65 1.73 -7.63
C ASP A 13 19.13 1.35 -7.72
N THR A 14 19.61 0.53 -6.81
CA THR A 14 20.99 0.10 -6.89
C THR A 14 21.06 -1.38 -6.66
N GLU A 15 22.13 -1.94 -7.17
CA GLU A 15 22.27 -3.38 -7.02
C GLU A 15 22.78 -3.77 -5.66
N GLU A 16 23.23 -2.84 -4.87
CA GLU A 16 23.87 -3.24 -3.62
C GLU A 16 23.01 -3.00 -2.42
N ASP A 17 22.30 -1.90 -2.42
CA ASP A 17 21.60 -1.50 -1.22
C ASP A 17 20.12 -1.63 -1.38
N HIS A 18 19.54 -2.38 -0.48
CA HIS A 18 18.09 -2.46 -0.41
C HIS A 18 17.63 -1.41 0.57
N VAL A 19 17.36 -0.24 0.04
CA VAL A 19 16.95 0.88 0.87
C VAL A 19 15.45 0.82 1.08
N MET A 20 15.04 0.77 2.32
CA MET A 20 13.62 0.81 2.65
C MET A 20 13.18 2.26 2.75
N VAL A 21 12.17 2.60 1.99
CA VAL A 21 11.56 3.92 2.04
C VAL A 21 10.36 3.85 2.96
N LYS A 22 10.26 4.79 3.87
CA LYS A 22 9.14 4.87 4.78
C LYS A 22 8.56 6.27 4.72
N GLU A 23 7.25 6.34 4.51
CA GLU A 23 6.58 7.63 4.45
C GLU A 23 5.26 7.54 5.18
N LYS A 24 4.78 8.68 5.60
CA LYS A 24 3.53 8.76 6.34
C LYS A 24 2.37 8.98 5.39
N TYR A 25 1.29 8.27 5.66
CA TYR A 25 0.07 8.35 4.89
C TYR A 25 -1.11 8.35 5.86
N PHE A 26 -2.24 8.79 5.35
CA PHE A 26 -3.50 8.59 6.06
C PHE A 26 -4.20 7.38 5.45
N LEU A 27 -4.58 6.44 6.29
CA LEU A 27 -5.31 5.27 5.84
C LEU A 27 -6.79 5.65 5.69
N LEU A 28 -7.31 5.55 4.48
CA LEU A 28 -8.69 5.93 4.22
C LEU A 28 -9.62 4.74 4.38
N HIS A 29 -9.33 3.64 3.70
CA HIS A 29 -10.09 2.42 3.91
C HIS A 29 -9.41 1.29 3.16
N PHE A 30 -9.88 0.07 3.40
CA PHE A 30 -9.41 -1.11 2.68
C PHE A 30 -10.38 -1.44 1.57
N GLY A 31 -9.85 -1.89 0.46
CA GLY A 31 -10.65 -2.31 -0.67
C GLY A 31 -10.22 -3.66 -1.17
N LEU A 32 -10.88 -4.12 -2.21
CA LEU A 32 -10.53 -5.37 -2.86
C LEU A 32 -10.12 -5.08 -4.29
N ARG A 33 -9.15 -5.83 -4.74
CA ARG A 33 -8.70 -5.73 -6.11
C ARG A 33 -8.75 -7.11 -6.75
N HIS A 34 -9.19 -7.14 -8.01
CA HIS A 34 -9.24 -8.37 -8.79
C HIS A 34 -8.18 -8.31 -9.87
N GLU A 35 -7.54 -9.44 -10.10
CA GLU A 35 -6.53 -9.51 -11.13
C GLU A 35 -6.71 -10.83 -11.87
N ILE A 36 -6.67 -10.75 -13.20
CA ILE A 36 -6.77 -11.94 -14.03
C ILE A 36 -5.36 -12.31 -14.47
N ILE A 37 -4.98 -13.54 -14.18
CA ILE A 37 -3.65 -14.02 -14.47
C ILE A 37 -3.75 -15.05 -15.58
N ASP A 38 -3.08 -14.78 -16.68
CA ASP A 38 -3.01 -15.70 -17.80
C ASP A 38 -1.91 -16.70 -17.54
N ARG A 39 -2.27 -17.98 -17.52
CA ARG A 39 -1.30 -19.03 -17.20
C ARG A 39 -0.53 -19.51 -18.43
N GLY A 40 -0.88 -19.03 -19.59
CA GLY A 40 -0.13 -19.39 -20.79
C GLY A 40 -0.53 -20.70 -21.44
N ASP A 41 -1.49 -21.42 -20.87
CA ASP A 41 -1.94 -22.71 -21.42
C ASP A 41 -3.39 -22.66 -21.82
N GLY A 42 -3.93 -21.47 -22.03
CA GLY A 42 -5.33 -21.31 -22.37
C GLY A 42 -6.24 -21.19 -21.17
N THR A 43 -5.69 -21.23 -19.99
CA THR A 43 -6.49 -21.05 -18.76
C THR A 43 -6.10 -19.75 -18.09
N VAL A 44 -7.02 -19.25 -17.25
CA VAL A 44 -6.78 -18.04 -16.50
C VAL A 44 -7.10 -18.30 -15.04
N ALA A 45 -6.46 -17.55 -14.18
CA ALA A 45 -6.77 -17.55 -12.77
C ALA A 45 -7.22 -16.16 -12.37
N VAL A 46 -8.09 -16.09 -11.37
CA VAL A 46 -8.53 -14.82 -10.82
C VAL A 46 -8.00 -14.72 -9.41
N ALA A 47 -7.28 -13.65 -9.15
CA ALA A 47 -6.74 -13.40 -7.81
C ALA A 47 -7.52 -12.25 -7.21
N ASN A 48 -7.96 -12.43 -5.96
CA ASN A 48 -8.60 -11.39 -5.18
C ASN A 48 -7.72 -11.09 -4.00
N TYR A 49 -7.42 -9.81 -3.80
CA TYR A 49 -6.59 -9.47 -2.66
C TYR A 49 -7.00 -8.11 -2.12
N SER A 50 -6.71 -7.91 -0.85
CA SER A 50 -7.02 -6.65 -0.18
C SER A 50 -5.97 -5.63 -0.50
N VAL A 51 -6.39 -4.39 -0.65
CA VAL A 51 -5.49 -3.27 -0.79
C VAL A 51 -5.91 -2.20 0.20
N ALA A 52 -4.93 -1.42 0.62
CA ALA A 52 -5.18 -0.28 1.50
C ALA A 52 -5.11 0.98 0.66
N ILE A 53 -6.13 1.80 0.76
CA ILE A 53 -6.18 3.06 0.02
C ILE A 53 -5.74 4.15 0.97
N CYS A 54 -4.66 4.82 0.62
CA CYS A 54 -4.01 5.77 1.50
C CYS A 54 -3.83 7.10 0.80
N GLN A 55 -3.75 8.15 1.59
CA GLN A 55 -3.51 9.50 1.09
C GLN A 55 -2.19 9.99 1.67
N HIS A 56 -1.31 10.43 0.79
CA HIS A 56 0.01 10.87 1.22
C HIS A 56 -0.11 12.04 2.19
N TYR A 57 0.69 12.00 3.24
CA TYR A 57 0.60 12.97 4.32
C TYR A 57 0.90 14.39 3.85
N ASN A 58 1.89 14.54 2.98
CA ASN A 58 2.31 15.87 2.55
C ASN A 58 1.66 16.32 1.25
N THR A 59 1.52 15.40 0.28
CA THR A 59 1.07 15.78 -1.05
C THR A 59 -0.43 15.60 -1.26
N GLY A 60 -1.07 14.78 -0.43
CA GLY A 60 -2.48 14.47 -0.59
C GLY A 60 -2.78 13.49 -1.70
N GLN A 61 -1.77 12.93 -2.33
CA GLN A 61 -1.96 12.01 -3.43
C GLN A 61 -2.48 10.67 -2.93
N LEU A 62 -3.43 10.10 -3.66
CA LEU A 62 -4.00 8.82 -3.31
C LEU A 62 -3.19 7.69 -3.93
N GLU A 63 -2.93 6.66 -3.14
CA GLU A 63 -2.19 5.50 -3.61
C GLU A 63 -2.73 4.27 -2.94
N MET A 64 -2.49 3.12 -3.57
CA MET A 64 -2.90 1.83 -3.02
C MET A 64 -1.66 1.02 -2.65
N PHE A 65 -1.74 0.38 -1.51
CA PHE A 65 -0.63 -0.45 -1.01
C PHE A 65 -1.17 -1.78 -0.53
N TYR A 66 -0.30 -2.76 -0.46
CA TYR A 66 -0.65 -4.03 0.17
C TYR A 66 -0.70 -3.83 1.69
N PRO A 67 -1.64 -4.47 2.36
CA PRO A 67 -1.73 -4.29 3.82
C PRO A 67 -0.44 -4.63 4.55
N SER A 68 0.36 -5.55 4.01
CA SER A 68 1.61 -5.91 4.65
C SER A 68 2.64 -4.79 4.63
N GLN A 69 2.43 -3.77 3.81
CA GLN A 69 3.35 -2.64 3.75
C GLN A 69 3.00 -1.55 4.74
N ILE A 70 1.93 -1.71 5.49
CA ILE A 70 1.38 -0.63 6.30
C ILE A 70 1.53 -0.95 7.77
N ARG A 71 1.95 0.04 8.51
CA ARG A 71 2.01 -0.01 9.95
C ARG A 71 1.17 1.12 10.51
N ILE A 72 0.20 0.78 11.33
CA ILE A 72 -0.68 1.78 11.90
C ILE A 72 0.05 2.52 13.01
N LEU A 73 0.08 3.83 12.91
CA LEU A 73 0.73 4.67 13.91
C LEU A 73 -0.26 5.23 14.91
N GLY A 74 -1.54 5.28 14.55
CA GLY A 74 -2.55 5.75 15.45
C GLY A 74 -3.44 6.77 14.81
N SER A 75 -4.38 7.28 15.60
CA SER A 75 -5.31 8.28 15.12
C SER A 75 -4.67 9.65 15.14
N GLU A 76 -5.07 10.48 14.18
CA GLU A 76 -4.56 11.83 14.11
C GLU A 76 -5.28 12.77 15.07
N ILE A 77 -6.27 12.29 15.76
CA ILE A 77 -7.04 13.14 16.64
C ILE A 77 -6.16 13.76 17.71
N LYS A 78 -6.27 15.04 17.86
CA LYS A 78 -5.60 15.75 18.93
C LYS A 78 -6.52 15.94 20.09
N LYS A 79 -5.99 15.78 21.25
CA LYS A 79 -6.76 16.01 22.45
C LYS A 79 -6.58 17.42 22.92
#